data_33375c20f51dd3a8b6fd09f99de39aa8
#
_entry.id   33375c20f51dd3a8b6fd09f99de39aa8
#
_cell.length_a   1.000
_cell.length_b   1.000
_cell.length_c   1.000
_cell.angle_alpha   90.00
_cell.angle_beta   90.00
_cell.angle_gamma   90.00
#
_symmetry.space_group_name_H-M   'P 1'
#
loop_
_entity.id
_entity.type
_entity.pdbx_description
1 polymer ?
#
loop_
_entity_poly.entity_id
_entity_poly.type
_entity_poly.pdbx_seq_one_letter_code
_entity_poly.pdbx_strand_id
1 'polypeptide(L)'
;MFTADRSEQRKYLAHAWGKHNSNQTLDPLELQLVKIIEKHPEYQNIINDLDTEYFPEQGRTNPFLHINLHLTLQDQISLNQPKGIKQIYSNLLKKYNDAHQVEHIMMEHIAEMIFNSQKYNKPMDLKYYLRSLKELN
;
A
#
# COMPACT_ATOMS: atom_id res chain seq x y z
N MET A 1 8.42 -9.13 -0.78
CA MET A 1 7.13 -8.86 -1.47
C MET A 1 7.31 -8.11 -2.77
N PHE A 2 8.09 -7.04 -2.78
CA PHE A 2 8.28 -6.24 -3.97
C PHE A 2 9.27 -6.89 -4.93
N THR A 3 8.74 -7.69 -5.85
CA THR A 3 9.51 -8.25 -6.95
C THR A 3 9.21 -7.45 -8.21
N ALA A 4 10.06 -7.57 -9.23
CA ALA A 4 9.79 -6.97 -10.53
C ALA A 4 8.65 -7.70 -11.25
N ASP A 5 8.34 -8.92 -10.84
CA ASP A 5 7.33 -9.77 -11.47
C ASP A 5 5.97 -9.59 -10.78
N ARG A 6 5.06 -8.90 -11.47
CA ARG A 6 3.70 -8.66 -11.00
C ARG A 6 2.91 -9.95 -10.82
N SER A 7 3.18 -10.94 -11.65
CA SER A 7 2.53 -12.25 -11.56
C SER A 7 2.89 -12.96 -10.26
N GLU A 8 4.15 -12.89 -9.85
CA GLU A 8 4.61 -13.48 -8.60
C GLU A 8 3.99 -12.79 -7.39
N GLN A 9 3.86 -11.47 -7.43
CA GLN A 9 3.21 -10.71 -6.36
C GLN A 9 1.75 -11.12 -6.19
N ARG A 10 1.02 -11.24 -7.31
CA ARG A 10 -0.38 -11.65 -7.27
C ARG A 10 -0.55 -13.06 -6.75
N LYS A 11 0.32 -13.99 -7.15
CA LYS A 11 0.31 -15.37 -6.66
C LYS A 11 0.56 -15.42 -5.16
N TYR A 12 1.49 -14.61 -4.67
CA TYR A 12 1.79 -14.54 -3.24
C TYR A 12 0.58 -14.06 -2.43
N LEU A 13 -0.09 -13.02 -2.90
CA LEU A 13 -1.30 -12.49 -2.27
C LEU A 13 -2.42 -13.53 -2.26
N ALA A 14 -2.68 -14.18 -3.39
CA ALA A 14 -3.72 -15.20 -3.49
C ALA A 14 -3.41 -16.39 -2.58
N HIS A 15 -2.15 -16.79 -2.51
CA HIS A 15 -1.72 -17.90 -1.64
C HIS A 15 -1.92 -17.57 -0.16
N ALA A 16 -1.54 -16.35 0.26
CA ALA A 16 -1.73 -15.90 1.64
C ALA A 16 -3.22 -15.88 2.01
N TRP A 17 -4.05 -15.35 1.12
CA TRP A 17 -5.49 -15.30 1.35
C TRP A 17 -6.11 -16.70 1.43
N GLY A 18 -5.66 -17.63 0.56
CA GLY A 18 -6.08 -19.03 0.58
C GLY A 18 -5.72 -19.73 1.88
N LYS A 19 -4.50 -19.50 2.38
CA LYS A 19 -4.06 -20.06 3.67
C LYS A 19 -4.92 -19.54 4.82
N HIS A 20 -5.24 -18.25 4.81
CA HIS A 20 -6.11 -17.64 5.83
C HIS A 20 -7.49 -18.31 5.83
N ASN A 21 -8.09 -18.49 4.65
CA ASN A 21 -9.42 -19.08 4.53
C ASN A 21 -9.44 -20.58 4.90
N SER A 22 -8.28 -21.24 4.85
CA SER A 22 -8.13 -22.66 5.22
C SER A 22 -7.61 -22.83 6.65
N ASN A 23 -7.54 -21.75 7.42
CA ASN A 23 -7.06 -21.77 8.82
C ASN A 23 -5.62 -22.29 8.94
N GLN A 24 -4.79 -22.06 7.93
CA GLN A 24 -3.38 -22.43 7.97
C GLN A 24 -2.56 -21.34 8.64
N THR A 25 -1.39 -21.73 9.16
CA THR A 25 -0.47 -20.77 9.80
C THR A 25 0.11 -19.81 8.76
N LEU A 26 0.11 -18.52 9.10
CA LEU A 26 0.64 -17.45 8.24
C LEU A 26 1.98 -16.97 8.79
N ASP A 27 2.93 -16.69 7.89
CA ASP A 27 4.15 -15.98 8.31
C ASP A 27 3.84 -14.49 8.54
N PRO A 28 4.77 -13.70 9.10
CA PRO A 28 4.49 -12.28 9.41
C PRO A 28 4.06 -11.45 8.21
N LEU A 29 4.66 -11.65 7.03
CA LEU A 29 4.27 -10.90 5.83
C LEU A 29 2.91 -11.33 5.32
N GLU A 30 2.64 -12.62 5.31
CA GLU A 30 1.32 -13.14 4.92
C GLU A 30 0.23 -12.58 5.83
N LEU A 31 0.48 -12.55 7.13
CA LEU A 31 -0.48 -11.99 8.10
C LEU A 31 -0.73 -10.51 7.84
N GLN A 32 0.31 -9.74 7.55
CA GLN A 32 0.19 -8.33 7.23
C GLN A 32 -0.68 -8.11 5.99
N LEU A 33 -0.45 -8.90 4.93
CA LEU A 33 -1.22 -8.82 3.69
C LEU A 33 -2.68 -9.21 3.91
N VAL A 34 -2.93 -10.26 4.67
CA VAL A 34 -4.29 -10.71 5.00
C VAL A 34 -5.05 -9.61 5.74
N LYS A 35 -4.42 -8.94 6.70
CA LYS A 35 -5.06 -7.84 7.42
C LYS A 35 -5.46 -6.68 6.50
N ILE A 36 -4.63 -6.38 5.51
CA ILE A 36 -4.94 -5.35 4.52
C ILE A 36 -6.15 -5.79 3.68
N ILE A 37 -6.17 -7.04 3.21
CA ILE A 37 -7.28 -7.57 2.41
C ILE A 37 -8.58 -7.57 3.21
N GLU A 38 -8.53 -7.91 4.50
CA GLU A 38 -9.71 -7.92 5.36
C GLU A 38 -10.38 -6.53 5.46
N LYS A 39 -9.58 -5.47 5.39
CA LYS A 39 -10.10 -4.10 5.43
C LYS A 39 -10.65 -3.63 4.09
N HIS A 40 -10.54 -4.46 3.05
CA HIS A 40 -11.03 -4.15 1.71
C HIS A 40 -11.91 -5.29 1.20
N PRO A 41 -13.14 -5.43 1.76
CA PRO A 41 -14.05 -6.54 1.36
C PRO A 41 -14.28 -6.61 -0.14
N GLU A 42 -14.25 -5.46 -0.82
CA GLU A 42 -14.44 -5.37 -2.26
C GLU A 42 -13.34 -6.06 -3.06
N TYR A 43 -12.18 -6.33 -2.45
CA TYR A 43 -11.07 -7.00 -3.12
C TYR A 43 -11.09 -8.53 -2.93
N GLN A 44 -11.85 -9.03 -1.96
CA GLN A 44 -11.81 -10.45 -1.60
C GLN A 44 -12.24 -11.37 -2.74
N ASN A 45 -13.15 -10.91 -3.59
CA ASN A 45 -13.63 -11.70 -4.72
C ASN A 45 -12.67 -11.67 -5.92
N ILE A 46 -11.74 -10.74 -5.97
CA ILE A 46 -10.85 -10.57 -7.12
C ILE A 46 -9.39 -10.91 -6.82
N ILE A 47 -9.08 -11.23 -5.57
CA ILE A 47 -7.70 -11.54 -5.16
C ILE A 47 -7.15 -12.79 -5.87
N ASN A 48 -8.02 -13.72 -6.27
CA ASN A 48 -7.63 -14.93 -6.98
C ASN A 48 -7.53 -14.74 -8.50
N ASP A 49 -7.93 -13.58 -9.01
CA ASP A 49 -7.82 -13.26 -10.43
C ASP A 49 -6.41 -12.75 -10.71
N LEU A 50 -5.58 -13.62 -11.29
CA LEU A 50 -4.18 -13.34 -11.53
C LEU A 50 -3.91 -12.62 -12.86
N ASP A 51 -4.91 -12.53 -13.72
CA ASP A 51 -4.71 -12.16 -15.13
C ASP A 51 -5.29 -10.82 -15.54
N THR A 52 -6.31 -10.32 -14.84
CA THR A 52 -6.95 -9.05 -15.21
C THR A 52 -5.95 -7.90 -15.13
N GLU A 53 -5.92 -7.08 -16.18
CA GLU A 53 -5.12 -5.86 -16.21
C GLU A 53 -5.97 -4.66 -15.84
N TYR A 54 -5.39 -3.73 -15.10
CA TYR A 54 -6.08 -2.52 -14.63
C TYR A 54 -5.39 -1.30 -15.21
N PHE A 55 -6.13 -0.57 -16.06
CA PHE A 55 -5.59 0.62 -16.74
C PHE A 55 -6.21 1.88 -16.12
N PRO A 56 -5.39 2.80 -15.59
CA PRO A 56 -5.89 4.04 -14.97
C PRO A 56 -6.77 4.85 -15.93
N GLU A 57 -6.45 4.87 -17.22
CA GLU A 57 -7.21 5.60 -18.23
C GLU A 57 -8.64 5.08 -18.41
N GLN A 58 -8.92 3.87 -17.93
CA GLN A 58 -10.27 3.29 -17.95
C GLN A 58 -11.03 3.54 -16.63
N GLY A 59 -10.44 4.32 -15.73
CA GLY A 59 -11.04 4.61 -14.44
C GLY A 59 -11.07 3.43 -13.48
N ARG A 60 -10.31 2.38 -13.76
CA ARG A 60 -10.29 1.17 -12.92
C ARG A 60 -9.19 1.26 -11.89
N THR A 61 -9.55 1.05 -10.62
CA THR A 61 -8.57 0.95 -9.53
C THR A 61 -7.88 -0.40 -9.58
N ASN A 62 -6.55 -0.39 -9.49
CA ASN A 62 -5.78 -1.62 -9.40
C ASN A 62 -5.69 -2.04 -7.93
N PRO A 63 -6.43 -3.11 -7.52
CA PRO A 63 -6.44 -3.53 -6.12
C PRO A 63 -5.07 -4.02 -5.63
N PHE A 64 -4.27 -4.60 -6.51
CA PHE A 64 -2.94 -5.09 -6.14
C PHE A 64 -1.99 -3.93 -5.87
N LEU A 65 -2.07 -2.86 -6.65
CA LEU A 65 -1.31 -1.64 -6.39
C LEU A 65 -1.75 -1.01 -5.07
N HIS A 66 -3.04 -0.95 -4.81
CA HIS A 66 -3.59 -0.38 -3.57
C HIS A 66 -3.07 -1.14 -2.34
N ILE A 67 -3.08 -2.48 -2.40
CA ILE A 67 -2.55 -3.32 -1.32
C ILE A 67 -1.05 -3.06 -1.13
N ASN A 68 -0.29 -2.96 -2.23
CA ASN A 68 1.15 -2.66 -2.16
C ASN A 68 1.43 -1.28 -1.57
N LEU A 69 0.59 -0.29 -1.82
CA LEU A 69 0.74 1.03 -1.22
C LEU A 69 0.52 0.99 0.29
N HIS A 70 -0.48 0.24 0.76
CA HIS A 70 -0.65 0.01 2.20
C HIS A 70 0.61 -0.62 2.81
N LEU A 71 1.13 -1.67 2.18
CA LEU A 71 2.30 -2.37 2.67
C LEU A 71 3.52 -1.44 2.71
N THR A 72 3.74 -0.68 1.63
CA THR A 72 4.84 0.28 1.56
C THR A 72 4.77 1.29 2.70
N LEU A 73 3.59 1.86 2.92
CA LEU A 73 3.42 2.85 3.98
C LEU A 73 3.64 2.24 5.37
N GLN A 74 3.08 1.05 5.61
CA GLN A 74 3.25 0.37 6.89
C GLN A 74 4.72 0.09 7.17
N ASP A 75 5.49 -0.30 6.16
CA ASP A 75 6.93 -0.50 6.28
C ASP A 75 7.66 0.81 6.56
N GLN A 76 7.30 1.91 5.89
CA GLN A 76 7.85 3.22 6.15
C GLN A 76 7.66 3.63 7.62
N ILE A 77 6.44 3.47 8.12
CA ILE A 77 6.11 3.84 9.50
C ILE A 77 6.88 2.96 10.48
N SER A 78 6.89 1.66 10.25
CA SER A 78 7.58 0.69 11.12
C SER A 78 9.07 0.98 11.23
N LEU A 79 9.71 1.33 10.12
CA LEU A 79 11.15 1.59 10.05
C LEU A 79 11.53 3.06 10.29
N ASN A 80 10.53 3.94 10.34
CA ASN A 80 10.73 5.40 10.36
C ASN A 80 11.61 5.83 9.18
N GLN A 81 11.29 5.31 7.98
CA GLN A 81 12.00 5.63 6.74
C GLN A 81 10.99 6.08 5.69
N PRO A 82 11.08 7.29 5.15
CA PRO A 82 12.10 8.32 5.44
C PRO A 82 11.97 8.87 6.86
N LYS A 83 13.07 9.31 7.42
CA LYS A 83 13.14 9.78 8.81
C LYS A 83 12.09 10.88 9.06
N GLY A 84 11.27 10.69 10.08
CA GLY A 84 10.21 11.62 10.46
C GLY A 84 8.82 11.15 10.06
N ILE A 85 8.70 10.14 9.20
CA ILE A 85 7.40 9.65 8.72
C ILE A 85 6.52 9.13 9.87
N LYS A 86 7.14 8.50 10.86
CA LYS A 86 6.41 7.95 12.00
C LYS A 86 5.72 9.05 12.82
N GLN A 87 6.41 10.17 13.04
CA GLN A 87 5.84 11.30 13.76
C GLN A 87 4.71 11.96 12.95
N ILE A 88 4.87 12.07 11.64
CA ILE A 88 3.84 12.60 10.74
C ILE A 88 2.59 11.75 10.84
N TYR A 89 2.75 10.43 10.76
CA TYR A 89 1.63 9.49 10.89
C TYR A 89 0.91 9.68 12.23
N SER A 90 1.68 9.76 13.32
CA SER A 90 1.12 9.94 14.67
C SER A 90 0.30 11.22 14.76
N ASN A 91 0.80 12.33 14.19
CA ASN A 91 0.10 13.61 14.20
C ASN A 91 -1.20 13.55 13.40
N LEU A 92 -1.16 12.93 12.22
CA LEU A 92 -2.35 12.78 11.37
C LEU A 92 -3.38 11.87 12.03
N LEU A 93 -2.92 10.83 12.72
CA LEU A 93 -3.82 9.92 13.44
C LEU A 93 -4.59 10.66 14.53
N LYS A 94 -3.93 11.57 15.24
CA LYS A 94 -4.59 12.41 16.24
C LYS A 94 -5.62 13.35 15.61
N LYS A 95 -5.33 13.86 14.42
CA LYS A 95 -6.21 14.80 13.72
C LYS A 95 -7.46 14.12 13.17
N TYR A 96 -7.31 12.97 12.53
CA TYR A 96 -8.40 12.28 11.83
C TYR A 96 -9.04 11.16 12.66
N ASN A 97 -8.34 10.63 13.64
CA ASN A 97 -8.81 9.58 14.55
C ASN A 97 -9.30 8.32 13.83
N ASP A 98 -8.71 8.00 12.67
CA ASP A 98 -9.05 6.84 11.86
C ASP A 98 -7.79 6.40 11.10
N ALA A 99 -7.20 5.30 11.56
CA ALA A 99 -5.93 4.80 11.00
C ALA A 99 -6.04 4.45 9.52
N HIS A 100 -7.14 3.83 9.10
CA HIS A 100 -7.32 3.44 7.70
C HIS A 100 -7.44 4.66 6.79
N GLN A 101 -8.18 5.68 7.24
CA GLN A 101 -8.30 6.94 6.51
C GLN A 101 -6.95 7.64 6.38
N VAL A 102 -6.16 7.69 7.47
CA VAL A 102 -4.83 8.30 7.45
C VAL A 102 -3.91 7.56 6.48
N GLU A 103 -3.94 6.23 6.48
CA GLU A 103 -3.15 5.46 5.52
C GLU A 103 -3.53 5.82 4.08
N HIS A 104 -4.83 5.90 3.78
CA HIS A 104 -5.28 6.27 2.44
C HIS A 104 -4.80 7.64 2.02
N ILE A 105 -4.88 8.64 2.92
CA ILE A 105 -4.39 9.98 2.64
C ILE A 105 -2.88 9.96 2.33
N MET A 106 -2.10 9.28 3.15
CA MET A 106 -0.64 9.21 2.97
C MET A 106 -0.28 8.43 1.70
N MET A 107 -1.04 7.39 1.37
CA MET A 107 -0.83 6.59 0.16
C MET A 107 -0.98 7.41 -1.12
N GLU A 108 -1.87 8.39 -1.13
CA GLU A 108 -2.01 9.31 -2.28
C GLU A 108 -0.70 10.06 -2.53
N HIS A 109 -0.01 10.46 -1.48
CA HIS A 109 1.27 11.15 -1.59
C HIS A 109 2.41 10.21 -2.04
N ILE A 110 2.36 8.95 -1.61
CA ILE A 110 3.32 7.94 -2.11
C ILE A 110 3.10 7.73 -3.61
N ALA A 111 1.85 7.58 -4.03
CA ALA A 111 1.50 7.37 -5.43
C ALA A 111 1.95 8.55 -6.29
N GLU A 112 1.76 9.79 -5.81
CA GLU A 112 2.23 10.99 -6.50
C GLU A 112 3.76 10.98 -6.64
N MET A 113 4.47 10.63 -5.58
CA MET A 113 5.94 10.55 -5.59
C MET A 113 6.42 9.54 -6.63
N ILE A 114 5.81 8.37 -6.67
CA ILE A 114 6.15 7.32 -7.63
C ILE A 114 5.85 7.78 -9.05
N PHE A 115 4.66 8.35 -9.27
CA PHE A 115 4.23 8.85 -10.57
C PHE A 115 5.20 9.92 -11.10
N ASN A 116 5.57 10.88 -10.28
CA ASN A 116 6.49 11.95 -10.68
C ASN A 116 7.88 11.41 -11.00
N SER A 117 8.36 10.44 -10.23
CA SER A 117 9.65 9.79 -10.49
C SER A 117 9.66 9.13 -11.86
N GLN A 118 8.60 8.43 -12.21
CA GLN A 118 8.49 7.73 -13.49
C GLN A 118 8.30 8.71 -14.65
N LYS A 119 7.43 9.72 -14.47
CA LYS A 119 7.13 10.70 -15.52
C LYS A 119 8.35 11.52 -15.93
N TYR A 120 9.16 11.94 -14.97
CA TYR A 120 10.32 12.79 -15.22
C TYR A 120 11.62 12.03 -15.26
N ASN A 121 11.59 10.69 -15.13
CA ASN A 121 12.75 9.82 -15.13
C ASN A 121 13.82 10.29 -14.14
N LYS A 122 13.38 10.55 -12.90
CA LYS A 122 14.24 11.02 -11.80
C LYS A 122 14.03 10.15 -10.57
N PRO A 123 14.99 10.15 -9.62
CA PRO A 123 14.79 9.46 -8.34
C PRO A 123 13.57 10.04 -7.61
N MET A 124 12.98 9.24 -6.71
CA MET A 124 11.86 9.69 -5.89
C MET A 124 12.28 10.85 -4.99
N ASP A 125 11.47 11.90 -4.94
CA ASP A 125 11.73 13.10 -4.17
C ASP A 125 11.15 12.95 -2.75
N LEU A 126 11.94 12.36 -1.87
CA LEU A 126 11.53 12.10 -0.49
C LEU A 126 11.33 13.40 0.31
N LYS A 127 12.09 14.44 -0.01
CA LYS A 127 11.95 15.74 0.68
C LYS A 127 10.62 16.38 0.37
N TYR A 128 10.22 16.37 -0.90
CA TYR A 128 8.91 16.88 -1.32
C TYR A 128 7.78 16.06 -0.68
N TYR A 129 7.92 14.74 -0.68
CA TYR A 129 6.96 13.82 -0.08
C TYR A 129 6.73 14.17 1.40
N LEU A 130 7.79 14.28 2.19
CA LEU A 130 7.67 14.62 3.61
C LEU A 130 7.07 16.01 3.81
N ARG A 131 7.48 16.98 3.01
CA ARG A 131 6.96 18.35 3.10
C ARG A 131 5.46 18.40 2.82
N SER A 132 5.02 17.72 1.77
CA SER A 132 3.60 17.70 1.41
C SER A 132 2.75 17.03 2.50
N LEU A 133 3.27 16.00 3.15
CA LEU A 133 2.58 15.36 4.27
C LEU A 133 2.48 16.29 5.48
N LYS A 134 3.54 17.03 5.77
CA LYS A 134 3.56 17.97 6.90
C LYS A 134 2.54 19.08 6.72
N GLU A 135 2.25 19.48 5.48
CA GLU A 135 1.26 20.51 5.17
C GLU A 135 -0.17 20.07 5.51
N LEU A 136 -0.41 18.77 5.71
CA LEU A 136 -1.71 18.25 6.10
C LEU A 136 -2.04 18.45 7.58
N ASN A 137 -1.07 18.79 8.38
CA ASN A 137 -1.26 19.00 9.83
C ASN A 137 -1.84 20.38 10.14
#